data_36f40c270172a242df8e1a1bb4fd957b
#
_entry.id   36f40c270172a242df8e1a1bb4fd957b
#
_cell.length_a   1.000
_cell.length_b   1.000
_cell.length_c   1.000
_cell.angle_alpha   90.00
_cell.angle_beta   90.00
_cell.angle_gamma   90.00
#
_symmetry.space_group_name_H-M   'P 1'
#
loop_
_entity.id
_entity.type
_entity.pdbx_description
1 polymer ?
#
loop_
_entity_poly.entity_id
_entity_poly.type
_entity_poly.pdbx_seq_one_letter_code
_entity_poly.pdbx_strand_id
1 'polypeptide(L)'
;KDDLIIAHQVEPLEEVVDTLNIELKNRHIKRLQEASCTVELGYVYQDLLTNIERISDHCSNIAGAMIEIDEHENIHKYLHNIKKDDMDFQESYHKYLNHYYLELGQPEAKEA
;
A
#
# COMPACT_ATOMS: atom_id res chain seq x y z
N LYS A 1 -19.46 -2.33 -12.85
CA LYS A 1 -18.91 -3.66 -12.55
C LYS A 1 -17.39 -3.66 -12.55
N ASP A 2 -16.78 -3.19 -13.63
CA ASP A 2 -15.33 -3.12 -13.73
C ASP A 2 -14.74 -2.18 -12.67
N ASP A 3 -15.46 -1.11 -12.35
CA ASP A 3 -15.05 -0.14 -11.33
C ASP A 3 -14.98 -0.77 -9.94
N LEU A 4 -15.88 -1.71 -9.64
CA LEU A 4 -15.86 -2.40 -8.36
C LEU A 4 -14.70 -3.38 -8.25
N ILE A 5 -14.34 -4.03 -9.36
CA ILE A 5 -13.17 -4.91 -9.39
C ILE A 5 -11.92 -4.10 -9.06
N ILE A 6 -11.78 -2.93 -9.68
CA ILE A 6 -10.66 -2.03 -9.41
C ILE A 6 -10.70 -1.53 -7.96
N ALA A 7 -11.88 -1.16 -7.46
CA ALA A 7 -12.03 -0.68 -6.10
C ALA A 7 -11.58 -1.72 -5.07
N HIS A 8 -11.87 -3.00 -5.31
CA HIS A 8 -11.43 -4.08 -4.43
C HIS A 8 -9.92 -4.30 -4.46
N GLN A 9 -9.23 -3.82 -5.48
CA GLN A 9 -7.77 -3.93 -5.58
C GLN A 9 -7.04 -2.78 -4.86
N VAL A 10 -7.74 -1.69 -4.57
CA VAL A 10 -7.10 -0.52 -3.94
C VAL A 10 -6.65 -0.82 -2.51
N GLU A 11 -7.47 -1.49 -1.72
CA GLU A 11 -7.13 -1.81 -0.33
C GLU A 11 -5.87 -2.67 -0.21
N PRO A 12 -5.72 -3.77 -0.97
CA PRO A 12 -4.45 -4.51 -0.96
C PRO A 12 -3.26 -3.65 -1.39
N LEU A 13 -3.44 -2.76 -2.35
CA LEU A 13 -2.38 -1.88 -2.81
C LEU A 13 -2.02 -0.86 -1.72
N GLU A 14 -3.00 -0.34 -0.99
CA GLU A 14 -2.77 0.56 0.13
C GLU A 14 -1.93 -0.12 1.21
N GLU A 15 -2.21 -1.38 1.52
CA GLU A 15 -1.42 -2.16 2.48
C GLU A 15 0.02 -2.35 2.01
N VAL A 16 0.22 -2.53 0.70
CA VAL A 16 1.56 -2.61 0.12
C VAL A 16 2.29 -1.28 0.29
N VAL A 17 1.62 -0.16 0.04
CA VAL A 17 2.19 1.18 0.24
C VAL A 17 2.62 1.36 1.69
N ASP A 18 1.80 0.96 2.66
CA ASP A 18 2.16 1.03 4.07
C ASP A 18 3.40 0.20 4.38
N THR A 19 3.47 -1.02 3.86
CA THR A 19 4.61 -1.92 4.05
C THR A 19 5.89 -1.29 3.48
N LEU A 20 5.81 -0.75 2.27
CA LEU A 20 6.95 -0.11 1.62
C LEU A 20 7.38 1.17 2.34
N ASN A 21 6.42 1.95 2.85
CA ASN A 21 6.73 3.14 3.62
C ASN A 21 7.55 2.81 4.88
N ILE A 22 7.17 1.77 5.58
CA ILE A 22 7.90 1.31 6.76
C ILE A 22 9.33 0.93 6.38
N GLU A 23 9.48 0.16 5.31
CA GLU A 23 10.80 -0.26 4.82
C GLU A 23 11.65 0.94 4.39
N LEU A 24 11.07 1.88 3.67
CA LEU A 24 11.78 3.07 3.20
C LEU A 24 12.19 3.97 4.36
N LYS A 25 11.34 4.10 5.38
CA LYS A 25 11.69 4.85 6.59
C LYS A 25 12.85 4.19 7.33
N ASN A 26 12.86 2.88 7.44
CA ASN A 26 13.93 2.14 8.10
C ASN A 26 15.26 2.31 7.35
N ARG A 27 15.23 2.26 6.04
CA ARG A 27 16.41 2.50 5.21
C ARG A 27 16.92 3.93 5.34
N HIS A 28 16.00 4.87 5.46
CA HIS A 28 16.36 6.27 5.67
C HIS A 28 17.06 6.48 7.02
N ILE A 29 16.53 5.87 8.08
CA ILE A 29 17.15 5.92 9.41
C ILE A 29 18.57 5.37 9.34
N LYS A 30 18.75 4.26 8.66
CA LYS A 30 20.07 3.65 8.48
C LYS A 30 21.03 4.60 7.78
N ARG A 31 20.57 5.27 6.71
CA ARG A 31 21.42 6.24 6.01
C ARG A 31 21.81 7.42 6.87
N LEU A 32 20.89 7.88 7.73
CA LEU A 32 21.20 8.94 8.68
C LEU A 32 22.26 8.51 9.71
N GLN A 33 22.15 7.29 10.19
CA GLN A 33 23.12 6.72 11.14
C GLN A 33 24.51 6.58 10.51
N GLU A 34 24.55 6.27 9.21
CA GLU A 34 25.79 6.10 8.47
C GLU A 34 26.31 7.42 7.89
N ALA A 35 25.62 8.52 8.17
CA ALA A 35 25.96 9.85 7.67
C ALA A 35 26.01 9.94 6.13
N SER A 36 25.24 9.09 5.45
CA SER A 36 25.15 9.10 3.99
C SER A 36 23.97 9.93 3.46
N CYS A 37 23.30 10.64 4.35
CA CYS A 37 22.19 11.53 4.01
C CYS A 37 22.20 12.74 4.94
N THR A 38 21.89 13.92 4.40
CA THR A 38 21.79 15.12 5.24
C THR A 38 20.45 15.17 5.95
N VAL A 39 20.41 15.84 7.11
CA VAL A 39 19.17 16.03 7.86
C VAL A 39 18.14 16.78 7.02
N GLU A 40 18.58 17.78 6.26
CA GLU A 40 17.69 18.59 5.41
C GLU A 40 17.02 17.76 4.34
N LEU A 41 17.77 16.91 3.65
CA LEU A 41 17.22 16.00 2.66
C LEU A 41 16.33 14.95 3.32
N GLY A 42 16.65 14.60 4.57
CA GLY A 42 15.83 13.70 5.36
C GLY A 42 14.43 14.23 5.59
N TYR A 43 14.28 15.51 5.88
CA TYR A 43 12.98 16.14 6.04
C TYR A 43 12.17 16.12 4.74
N VAL A 44 12.82 16.44 3.61
CA VAL A 44 12.16 16.37 2.30
C VAL A 44 11.66 14.95 2.01
N TYR A 45 12.50 13.97 2.28
CA TYR A 45 12.16 12.56 2.06
C TYR A 45 10.99 12.15 2.94
N GLN A 46 10.99 12.54 4.21
CA GLN A 46 9.92 12.23 5.13
C GLN A 46 8.58 12.85 4.69
N ASP A 47 8.62 14.09 4.23
CA ASP A 47 7.43 14.77 3.71
C ASP A 47 6.89 14.05 2.48
N LEU A 48 7.77 13.62 1.60
CA LEU A 48 7.38 12.87 0.41
C LEU A 48 6.67 11.58 0.79
N LEU A 49 7.24 10.80 1.70
CA LEU A 49 6.63 9.55 2.17
C LEU A 49 5.28 9.79 2.83
N THR A 50 5.16 10.85 3.63
CA THR A 50 3.91 11.21 4.29
C THR A 50 2.83 11.55 3.27
N ASN A 51 3.19 12.30 2.23
CA ASN A 51 2.25 12.68 1.18
C ASN A 51 1.80 11.47 0.35
N ILE A 52 2.71 10.56 0.05
CA ILE A 52 2.37 9.32 -0.64
C ILE A 52 1.38 8.50 0.19
N GLU A 53 1.63 8.40 1.49
CA GLU A 53 0.74 7.69 2.41
C GLU A 53 -0.66 8.32 2.44
N ARG A 54 -0.74 9.65 2.47
CA ARG A 54 -2.02 10.37 2.43
C ARG A 54 -2.78 10.14 1.13
N ILE A 55 -2.09 10.16 0.01
CA ILE A 55 -2.71 9.87 -1.30
C ILE A 55 -3.28 8.46 -1.30
N SER A 56 -2.51 7.51 -0.81
CA SER A 56 -2.92 6.11 -0.70
C SER A 56 -4.16 5.96 0.19
N ASP A 57 -4.18 6.64 1.34
CA ASP A 57 -5.32 6.63 2.26
C ASP A 57 -6.58 7.21 1.60
N HIS A 58 -6.43 8.32 0.87
CA HIS A 58 -7.56 8.91 0.18
C HIS A 58 -8.12 7.98 -0.89
N CYS A 59 -7.26 7.31 -1.63
CA CYS A 59 -7.68 6.32 -2.62
C CYS A 59 -8.42 5.16 -1.96
N SER A 60 -7.91 4.69 -0.84
CA SER A 60 -8.54 3.63 -0.07
C SER A 60 -9.93 4.04 0.43
N ASN A 61 -10.06 5.28 0.91
CA ASN A 61 -11.34 5.80 1.38
C ASN A 61 -12.35 5.91 0.24
N ILE A 62 -11.92 6.37 -0.93
CA ILE A 62 -12.79 6.46 -2.11
C ILE A 62 -13.25 5.07 -2.54
N ALA A 63 -12.32 4.11 -2.62
CA ALA A 63 -12.65 2.74 -2.98
C ALA A 63 -13.60 2.11 -1.97
N GLY A 64 -13.35 2.34 -0.67
CA GLY A 64 -14.23 1.87 0.40
C GLY A 64 -15.64 2.43 0.27
N ALA A 65 -15.77 3.72 -0.05
CA ALA A 65 -17.07 4.35 -0.24
C ALA A 65 -17.81 3.74 -1.44
N MET A 66 -17.10 3.48 -2.53
CA MET A 66 -17.70 2.85 -3.71
C MET A 66 -18.23 1.46 -3.40
N ILE A 67 -17.44 0.68 -2.67
CA ILE A 67 -17.83 -0.68 -2.26
C ILE A 67 -19.02 -0.62 -1.32
N GLU A 68 -19.00 0.30 -0.37
CA GLU A 68 -20.08 0.46 0.61
C GLU A 68 -21.41 0.82 -0.07
N ILE A 69 -21.37 1.69 -1.06
CA ILE A 69 -22.58 2.04 -1.82
C ILE A 69 -23.15 0.80 -2.52
N ASP A 70 -22.29 0.02 -3.16
CA ASP A 70 -22.74 -1.21 -3.82
C ASP A 70 -23.30 -2.22 -2.84
N GLU A 71 -22.61 -2.41 -1.71
CA GLU A 71 -23.02 -3.35 -0.67
C GLU A 71 -24.34 -2.95 -0.01
N HIS A 72 -24.57 -1.66 0.12
CA HIS A 72 -25.82 -1.16 0.67
C HIS A 72 -27.00 -1.57 -0.20
N GLU A 73 -26.79 -1.73 -1.50
CA GLU A 73 -27.80 -2.22 -2.42
C GLU A 73 -27.90 -3.74 -2.43
N ASN A 74 -26.83 -4.46 -2.05
CA ASN A 74 -26.73 -5.92 -2.15
C ASN A 74 -26.14 -6.55 -0.88
N ILE A 75 -26.72 -6.21 0.26
CA ILE A 75 -26.24 -6.64 1.57
C ILE A 75 -26.07 -8.15 1.71
N HIS A 76 -27.03 -8.92 1.20
CA HIS A 76 -26.98 -10.39 1.29
C HIS A 76 -25.82 -10.97 0.53
N LYS A 77 -25.51 -10.40 -0.62
CA LYS A 77 -24.41 -10.83 -1.45
C LYS A 77 -23.08 -10.52 -0.79
N TYR A 78 -22.99 -9.37 -0.14
CA TYR A 78 -21.82 -8.97 0.62
C TYR A 78 -21.49 -9.95 1.74
N LEU A 79 -22.47 -10.25 2.57
CA LEU A 79 -22.29 -11.19 3.69
C LEU A 79 -21.86 -12.57 3.22
N HIS A 80 -22.33 -12.98 2.06
CA HIS A 80 -21.99 -14.27 1.49
C HIS A 80 -20.55 -14.32 0.97
N ASN A 81 -20.02 -13.19 0.50
CA ASN A 81 -18.73 -13.12 -0.18
C ASN A 81 -17.57 -12.68 0.73
N ILE A 82 -17.80 -12.43 2.02
CA ILE A 82 -16.78 -11.96 2.94
C ILE A 82 -15.51 -12.83 2.91
N LYS A 83 -15.68 -14.14 2.97
CA LYS A 83 -14.54 -15.06 2.98
C LYS A 83 -13.77 -15.06 1.66
N LYS A 84 -14.49 -14.92 0.57
CA LYS A 84 -13.89 -14.85 -0.76
C LYS A 84 -13.07 -13.57 -0.91
N ASP A 85 -13.61 -12.46 -0.41
CA ASP A 85 -12.92 -11.17 -0.46
C ASP A 85 -11.60 -11.20 0.31
N ASP A 86 -11.57 -11.89 1.45
CA ASP A 86 -10.33 -12.03 2.22
C ASP A 86 -9.26 -12.78 1.44
N MET A 87 -9.63 -13.84 0.73
CA MET A 87 -8.69 -14.59 -0.09
C MET A 87 -8.20 -13.76 -1.28
N ASP A 88 -9.12 -13.07 -1.94
CA ASP A 88 -8.79 -12.20 -3.06
C ASP A 88 -7.89 -11.04 -2.60
N PHE A 89 -8.16 -10.51 -1.41
CA PHE A 89 -7.33 -9.47 -0.79
C PHE A 89 -5.89 -9.97 -0.62
N GLN A 90 -5.70 -11.12 -0.01
CA GLN A 90 -4.36 -11.66 0.26
C GLN A 90 -3.61 -11.96 -1.03
N GLU A 91 -4.30 -12.50 -2.02
CA GLU A 91 -3.71 -12.76 -3.32
C GLU A 91 -3.24 -11.47 -3.99
N SER A 92 -4.09 -10.45 -4.01
CA SER A 92 -3.74 -9.14 -4.58
C SER A 92 -2.60 -8.48 -3.80
N TYR A 93 -2.64 -8.54 -2.48
CA TYR A 93 -1.60 -7.98 -1.62
C TYR A 93 -0.24 -8.58 -1.94
N HIS A 94 -0.15 -9.92 -1.99
CA HIS A 94 1.11 -10.59 -2.28
C HIS A 94 1.61 -10.32 -3.69
N LYS A 95 0.69 -10.23 -4.65
CA LYS A 95 1.03 -9.89 -6.03
C LYS A 95 1.68 -8.51 -6.11
N TYR A 96 1.07 -7.51 -5.51
CA TYR A 96 1.61 -6.15 -5.52
C TYR A 96 2.89 -6.04 -4.71
N LEU A 97 2.93 -6.68 -3.55
CA LEU A 97 4.12 -6.67 -2.71
C LEU A 97 5.32 -7.27 -3.46
N ASN A 98 5.13 -8.41 -4.13
CA ASN A 98 6.19 -9.03 -4.90
C ASN A 98 6.66 -8.14 -6.04
N HIS A 99 5.72 -7.53 -6.75
CA HIS A 99 6.05 -6.67 -7.88
C HIS A 99 6.90 -5.48 -7.47
N TYR A 100 6.42 -4.71 -6.50
CA TYR A 100 7.09 -3.48 -6.10
C TYR A 100 8.29 -3.71 -5.20
N TYR A 101 8.21 -4.67 -4.29
CA TYR A 101 9.27 -4.93 -3.34
C TYR A 101 10.53 -5.48 -4.02
N LEU A 102 10.37 -6.33 -5.02
CA LEU A 102 11.51 -6.88 -5.76
C LEU A 102 12.31 -5.79 -6.45
N GLU A 103 11.64 -4.78 -6.99
CA GLU A 103 12.32 -3.67 -7.65
C GLU A 103 13.09 -2.80 -6.66
N LEU A 104 12.57 -2.63 -5.45
CA LEU A 104 13.17 -1.76 -4.44
C LEU A 104 14.17 -2.50 -3.55
N GLY A 105 13.96 -3.79 -3.32
CA GLY A 105 14.76 -4.56 -2.38
C GLY A 105 16.05 -5.13 -2.94
N GLN A 106 16.06 -5.52 -4.21
CA GLN A 106 17.19 -6.22 -4.80
C GLN A 106 18.52 -5.47 -4.74
N PRO A 107 18.57 -4.17 -5.05
CA PRO A 107 19.87 -3.46 -5.02
C PRO A 107 20.53 -3.49 -3.65
N GLU A 108 19.77 -3.40 -2.57
CA GLU A 108 20.32 -3.42 -1.22
C GLU A 108 20.68 -4.83 -0.76
N ALA A 109 19.91 -5.82 -1.19
CA ALA A 109 20.20 -7.21 -0.87
C ALA A 109 21.56 -7.63 -1.43
N LYS A 110 21.97 -7.07 -2.57
CA LYS A 110 23.26 -7.36 -3.18
C LYS A 110 24.42 -6.70 -2.46
N GLU A 111 24.19 -5.63 -1.76
CA GLU A 111 25.22 -4.91 -1.03
C GLU A 111 25.49 -5.52 0.34
N ALA A 112 24.55 -6.24 0.83
CA ALA A 112 24.68 -6.92 2.12
C ALA A 112 25.55 -8.15 2.00
#